data_5c4bfa5438d01f81e4c5c5ebbc0b6095
#
_entry.id   5c4bfa5438d01f81e4c5c5ebbc0b6095
#
_cell.length_a   1.000
_cell.length_b   1.000
_cell.length_c   1.000
_cell.angle_alpha   90.00
_cell.angle_beta   90.00
_cell.angle_gamma   90.00
#
_symmetry.space_group_name_H-M   'P 1'
#
loop_
_entity.id
_entity.type
_entity.pdbx_description
1 polymer ?
#
loop_
_entity_poly.entity_id
_entity_poly.type
_entity_poly.pdbx_seq_one_letter_code
_entity_poly.pdbx_strand_id
1 'polypeptide(L)'
;SYLPNYKEFYEERWFTSGISATIDTIELCGDRVPFGTDLLFESAGVVVGVELCEDLWVPIPPSSYLVQQGADIIVNLSATNELIGKHSYLLSLVRQQSARCVAGYVYASAGFGESSTDLVFAGNGLVVENGSILAESKRFSSTPQLVVSEIDVERLRTERRVMTSFAKGAWAHGRDARFIPFVLTDIPLRLTRKVGAFPFVPSDSFVLNERCAEI
;
A
#
# COMPACT_ATOMS: atom_id res chain seq x y z
N SER A 1 7.84 -10.28 5.45
CA SER A 1 7.56 -9.10 6.27
C SER A 1 8.55 -8.93 7.41
N TYR A 2 8.75 -7.72 7.84
CA TYR A 2 9.51 -7.38 9.04
C TYR A 2 8.64 -7.60 10.27
N LEU A 3 9.24 -8.07 11.36
CA LEU A 3 8.54 -8.30 12.62
C LEU A 3 9.02 -7.28 13.65
N PRO A 4 8.15 -6.39 14.15
CA PRO A 4 8.55 -5.46 15.18
C PRO A 4 8.82 -6.22 16.49
N ASN A 5 9.93 -5.88 17.16
CA ASN A 5 10.30 -6.44 18.45
C ASN A 5 10.89 -5.32 19.33
N TYR A 6 10.09 -4.27 19.57
CA TYR A 6 10.46 -3.11 20.35
C TYR A 6 9.21 -2.48 21.00
N LYS A 7 9.41 -1.81 22.13
CA LYS A 7 8.32 -1.21 22.94
C LYS A 7 7.25 -2.24 23.26
N GLU A 8 6.00 -1.97 22.88
CA GLU A 8 4.83 -2.82 23.09
C GLU A 8 4.69 -3.99 22.09
N PHE A 9 5.57 -4.09 21.09
CA PHE A 9 5.50 -5.12 20.07
C PHE A 9 6.45 -6.27 20.38
N TYR A 10 5.95 -7.52 20.27
CA TYR A 10 6.67 -8.75 20.61
C TYR A 10 6.48 -9.85 19.55
N GLU A 11 6.32 -9.48 18.29
CA GLU A 11 5.94 -10.39 17.20
C GLU A 11 6.97 -11.47 16.96
N GLU A 12 8.27 -11.20 17.17
CA GLU A 12 9.33 -12.20 17.04
C GLU A 12 9.22 -13.34 18.07
N ARG A 13 8.45 -13.16 19.15
CA ARG A 13 8.17 -14.23 20.11
C ARG A 13 7.25 -15.30 19.51
N TRP A 14 6.40 -14.93 18.59
CA TRP A 14 5.32 -15.76 18.05
C TRP A 14 5.52 -16.14 16.59
N PHE A 15 6.22 -15.31 15.82
CA PHE A 15 6.36 -15.42 14.39
C PHE A 15 7.83 -15.40 13.95
N THR A 16 8.08 -16.00 12.80
CA THR A 16 9.38 -15.92 12.11
C THR A 16 9.18 -15.18 10.79
N SER A 17 10.13 -14.33 10.43
CA SER A 17 10.09 -13.59 9.17
C SER A 17 10.09 -14.55 7.98
N GLY A 18 9.21 -14.31 7.02
CA GLY A 18 9.16 -15.05 5.75
C GLY A 18 10.43 -14.95 4.90
N ILE A 19 11.31 -13.98 5.20
CA ILE A 19 12.63 -13.86 4.55
C ILE A 19 13.49 -15.10 4.79
N SER A 20 13.32 -15.74 5.95
CA SER A 20 14.03 -16.97 6.34
C SER A 20 13.38 -18.25 5.85
N ALA A 21 12.23 -18.16 5.16
CA ALA A 21 11.52 -19.33 4.67
C ALA A 21 12.33 -20.06 3.59
N THR A 22 12.48 -21.37 3.76
CA THR A 22 13.18 -22.26 2.81
C THR A 22 12.21 -23.03 1.90
N ILE A 23 10.90 -22.89 2.16
CA ILE A 23 9.82 -23.53 1.41
C ILE A 23 9.11 -22.48 0.56
N ASP A 24 8.58 -22.91 -0.56
CA ASP A 24 7.86 -22.07 -1.52
C ASP A 24 6.37 -22.38 -1.64
N THR A 25 5.93 -23.44 -0.97
CA THR A 25 4.53 -23.90 -0.89
C THR A 25 4.20 -24.45 0.48
N ILE A 26 2.94 -24.34 0.89
CA ILE A 26 2.39 -24.95 2.10
C ILE A 26 1.06 -25.64 1.79
N GLU A 27 0.64 -26.57 2.66
CA GLU A 27 -0.73 -27.03 2.68
C GLU A 27 -1.60 -26.13 3.55
N LEU A 28 -2.68 -25.60 2.99
CA LEU A 28 -3.64 -24.76 3.68
C LEU A 28 -5.06 -25.19 3.31
N CYS A 29 -5.85 -25.59 4.30
CA CYS A 29 -7.23 -26.05 4.12
C CYS A 29 -7.39 -27.22 3.13
N GLY A 30 -6.38 -28.07 3.00
CA GLY A 30 -6.37 -29.22 2.09
C GLY A 30 -5.82 -28.93 0.69
N ASP A 31 -5.49 -27.68 0.40
CA ASP A 31 -4.88 -27.26 -0.86
C ASP A 31 -3.41 -26.94 -0.70
N ARG A 32 -2.61 -27.25 -1.71
CA ARG A 32 -1.22 -26.82 -1.79
C ARG A 32 -1.15 -25.44 -2.41
N VAL A 33 -0.76 -24.44 -1.62
CA VAL A 33 -0.73 -23.05 -2.02
C VAL A 33 0.69 -22.47 -2.04
N PRO A 34 0.98 -21.49 -2.91
CA PRO A 34 2.24 -20.75 -2.89
C PRO A 34 2.47 -20.07 -1.54
N PHE A 35 3.72 -20.09 -1.09
CA PHE A 35 4.16 -19.47 0.15
C PHE A 35 5.45 -18.69 -0.09
N GLY A 36 5.55 -17.47 0.44
CA GLY A 36 6.77 -16.64 0.31
C GLY A 36 6.49 -15.16 0.44
N THR A 37 7.56 -14.38 0.35
CA THR A 37 7.53 -12.90 0.38
C THR A 37 7.62 -12.27 -1.01
N ASP A 38 7.66 -13.09 -2.04
CA ASP A 38 7.87 -12.77 -3.45
C ASP A 38 6.60 -13.00 -4.29
N LEU A 39 5.42 -12.94 -3.65
CA LEU A 39 4.15 -13.21 -4.33
C LEU A 39 3.51 -11.91 -4.83
N LEU A 40 3.10 -11.92 -6.10
CA LEU A 40 2.25 -10.92 -6.72
C LEU A 40 0.96 -11.58 -7.20
N PHE A 41 -0.16 -10.95 -6.95
CA PHE A 41 -1.48 -11.46 -7.30
C PHE A 41 -2.00 -10.73 -8.54
N GLU A 42 -2.38 -11.48 -9.57
CA GLU A 42 -2.81 -10.91 -10.86
C GLU A 42 -4.24 -11.29 -11.19
N SER A 43 -5.05 -10.28 -11.54
CA SER A 43 -6.40 -10.47 -12.06
C SER A 43 -6.79 -9.33 -13.00
N ALA A 44 -7.45 -9.67 -14.12
CA ALA A 44 -7.93 -8.69 -15.11
C ALA A 44 -6.85 -7.67 -15.54
N GLY A 45 -5.58 -8.13 -15.61
CA GLY A 45 -4.45 -7.29 -15.99
C GLY A 45 -3.98 -6.31 -14.92
N VAL A 46 -4.49 -6.38 -13.69
CA VAL A 46 -4.03 -5.60 -12.54
C VAL A 46 -3.20 -6.49 -11.62
N VAL A 47 -2.07 -5.99 -11.15
CA VAL A 47 -1.15 -6.71 -10.27
C VAL A 47 -1.14 -6.09 -8.89
N VAL A 48 -1.39 -6.91 -7.87
CA VAL A 48 -1.47 -6.51 -6.46
C VAL A 48 -0.32 -7.13 -5.68
N GLY A 49 0.42 -6.29 -4.96
CA GLY A 49 1.41 -6.70 -3.96
C GLY A 49 0.86 -6.53 -2.55
N VAL A 50 1.33 -7.36 -1.63
CA VAL A 50 0.91 -7.34 -0.22
C VAL A 50 2.10 -7.08 0.68
N GLU A 51 1.94 -6.16 1.62
CA GLU A 51 2.87 -5.99 2.74
C GLU A 51 2.09 -5.86 4.05
N LEU A 52 2.76 -6.05 5.17
CA LEU A 52 2.12 -6.08 6.47
C LEU A 52 2.74 -5.04 7.40
N CYS A 53 1.90 -4.21 7.98
CA CYS A 53 2.16 -3.36 9.14
C CYS A 53 3.55 -2.70 9.15
N GLU A 54 4.50 -3.32 9.85
CA GLU A 54 5.89 -2.85 10.02
C GLU A 54 6.64 -2.67 8.70
N ASP A 55 6.25 -3.39 7.66
CA ASP A 55 6.89 -3.28 6.34
C ASP A 55 6.89 -1.85 5.80
N LEU A 56 5.87 -1.05 6.11
CA LEU A 56 5.81 0.37 5.71
C LEU A 56 6.81 1.26 6.47
N TRP A 57 7.22 0.85 7.69
CA TRP A 57 8.01 1.69 8.60
C TRP A 57 9.51 1.53 8.44
N VAL A 58 9.96 0.50 7.72
CA VAL A 58 11.38 0.25 7.47
C VAL A 58 11.94 1.21 6.41
N PRO A 59 13.27 1.45 6.38
CA PRO A 59 13.89 2.36 5.43
C PRO A 59 13.62 2.03 3.96
N ILE A 60 13.52 0.73 3.63
CA ILE A 60 13.17 0.25 2.29
C ILE A 60 12.01 -0.73 2.42
N PRO A 61 10.76 -0.26 2.29
CA PRO A 61 9.58 -1.12 2.35
C PRO A 61 9.57 -2.19 1.25
N PRO A 62 9.05 -3.41 1.53
CA PRO A 62 8.88 -4.46 0.54
C PRO A 62 8.11 -4.00 -0.70
N SER A 63 7.15 -3.11 -0.55
CA SER A 63 6.42 -2.49 -1.66
C SER A 63 7.32 -1.86 -2.72
N SER A 64 8.50 -1.34 -2.34
CA SER A 64 9.48 -0.80 -3.29
C SER A 64 9.95 -1.87 -4.28
N TYR A 65 10.15 -3.09 -3.81
CA TYR A 65 10.58 -4.22 -4.62
C TYR A 65 9.43 -4.82 -5.42
N LEU A 66 8.26 -4.99 -4.77
CA LEU A 66 7.07 -5.55 -5.40
C LEU A 66 6.62 -4.70 -6.59
N VAL A 67 6.70 -3.38 -6.46
CA VAL A 67 6.32 -2.46 -7.55
C VAL A 67 7.32 -2.50 -8.70
N GLN A 68 8.61 -2.61 -8.43
CA GLN A 68 9.62 -2.76 -9.47
C GLN A 68 9.48 -4.09 -10.24
N GLN A 69 8.86 -5.10 -9.62
CA GLN A 69 8.54 -6.38 -10.21
C GLN A 69 7.16 -6.43 -10.88
N GLY A 70 6.41 -5.33 -10.85
CA GLY A 70 5.19 -5.19 -11.62
C GLY A 70 3.91 -4.91 -10.82
N ALA A 71 3.95 -4.83 -9.48
CA ALA A 71 2.76 -4.48 -8.72
C ALA A 71 2.26 -3.08 -9.09
N ASP A 72 0.98 -2.96 -9.37
CA ASP A 72 0.29 -1.70 -9.63
C ASP A 72 -0.29 -1.09 -8.35
N ILE A 73 -0.78 -1.98 -7.49
CA ILE A 73 -1.43 -1.64 -6.23
C ILE A 73 -0.74 -2.39 -5.11
N ILE A 74 -0.45 -1.70 -4.04
CA ILE A 74 0.03 -2.29 -2.78
C ILE A 74 -1.12 -2.27 -1.77
N VAL A 75 -1.35 -3.39 -1.11
CA VAL A 75 -2.25 -3.47 0.04
C VAL A 75 -1.45 -3.71 1.31
N ASN A 76 -1.71 -2.94 2.35
CA ASN A 76 -1.05 -3.05 3.65
C ASN A 76 -2.10 -3.32 4.73
N LEU A 77 -1.98 -4.45 5.39
CA LEU A 77 -2.80 -4.85 6.52
C LEU A 77 -2.03 -4.55 7.81
N SER A 78 -2.57 -3.68 8.63
CA SER A 78 -1.88 -3.15 9.80
C SER A 78 -2.66 -3.33 11.10
N ALA A 79 -1.93 -3.38 12.20
CA ALA A 79 -2.42 -3.15 13.55
C ALA A 79 -1.54 -2.06 14.20
N THR A 80 -1.54 -0.88 13.59
CA THR A 80 -0.76 0.27 14.05
C THR A 80 -1.48 0.96 15.20
N ASN A 81 -0.84 0.98 16.39
CA ASN A 81 -1.37 1.69 17.54
C ASN A 81 -1.38 3.20 17.30
N GLU A 82 -2.33 3.88 17.92
CA GLU A 82 -2.45 5.33 17.83
C GLU A 82 -1.67 6.01 18.97
N LEU A 83 -0.91 7.03 18.59
CA LEU A 83 -0.23 7.95 19.50
C LEU A 83 -0.55 9.38 19.08
N ILE A 84 -0.41 10.33 20.01
CA ILE A 84 -0.60 11.76 19.73
C ILE A 84 0.33 12.17 18.59
N GLY A 85 -0.21 12.67 17.49
CA GLY A 85 0.56 13.12 16.33
C GLY A 85 1.01 12.02 15.35
N LYS A 86 0.82 10.74 15.67
CA LYS A 86 1.26 9.63 14.80
C LYS A 86 0.50 9.57 13.47
N HIS A 87 -0.76 10.00 13.46
CA HIS A 87 -1.59 9.98 12.27
C HIS A 87 -1.01 10.79 11.10
N SER A 88 -0.57 12.02 11.35
CA SER A 88 0.04 12.85 10.30
C SER A 88 1.33 12.23 9.74
N TYR A 89 2.10 11.57 10.60
CA TYR A 89 3.28 10.83 10.19
C TYR A 89 2.91 9.62 9.32
N LEU A 90 1.90 8.84 9.71
CA LEU A 90 1.37 7.72 8.92
C LEU A 90 0.90 8.19 7.53
N LEU A 91 0.12 9.27 7.46
CA LEU A 91 -0.31 9.86 6.18
C LEU A 91 0.89 10.22 5.30
N SER A 92 1.93 10.80 5.90
CA SER A 92 3.15 11.16 5.18
C SER A 92 3.86 9.92 4.63
N LEU A 93 3.99 8.85 5.41
CA LEU A 93 4.60 7.60 4.96
C LEU A 93 3.83 6.96 3.81
N VAL A 94 2.51 6.79 3.95
CA VAL A 94 1.66 6.17 2.92
C VAL A 94 1.71 6.98 1.63
N ARG A 95 1.58 8.29 1.72
CA ARG A 95 1.64 9.20 0.57
C ARG A 95 3.00 9.13 -0.13
N GLN A 96 4.09 9.20 0.63
CA GLN A 96 5.44 9.14 0.07
C GLN A 96 5.73 7.80 -0.58
N GLN A 97 5.30 6.69 0.05
CA GLN A 97 5.51 5.36 -0.51
C GLN A 97 4.71 5.17 -1.80
N SER A 98 3.44 5.59 -1.83
CA SER A 98 2.61 5.59 -3.04
C SER A 98 3.24 6.43 -4.16
N ALA A 99 3.71 7.65 -3.86
CA ALA A 99 4.34 8.55 -4.83
C ALA A 99 5.68 8.00 -5.34
N ARG A 100 6.55 7.52 -4.45
CA ARG A 100 7.86 6.97 -4.81
C ARG A 100 7.73 5.74 -5.69
N CYS A 101 6.75 4.90 -5.40
CA CYS A 101 6.44 3.70 -6.16
C CYS A 101 5.59 3.98 -7.42
N VAL A 102 5.05 5.19 -7.57
CA VAL A 102 4.06 5.52 -8.61
C VAL A 102 2.97 4.44 -8.65
N ALA A 103 2.37 4.17 -7.50
CA ALA A 103 1.45 3.04 -7.28
C ALA A 103 0.18 3.47 -6.56
N GLY A 104 -0.86 2.67 -6.70
CA GLY A 104 -1.96 2.65 -5.76
C GLY A 104 -1.49 2.07 -4.42
N TYR A 105 -1.93 2.66 -3.31
CA TYR A 105 -1.62 2.15 -1.98
C TYR A 105 -2.89 2.12 -1.14
N VAL A 106 -3.28 0.93 -0.70
CA VAL A 106 -4.45 0.71 0.13
C VAL A 106 -4.00 0.25 1.50
N TYR A 107 -4.32 1.04 2.52
CA TYR A 107 -3.94 0.78 3.89
C TYR A 107 -5.19 0.54 4.74
N ALA A 108 -5.19 -0.54 5.52
CA ALA A 108 -6.25 -0.86 6.46
C ALA A 108 -5.64 -1.26 7.80
N SER A 109 -6.07 -0.61 8.88
CA SER A 109 -5.56 -0.85 10.23
C SER A 109 -6.65 -1.26 11.18
N ALA A 110 -6.26 -2.03 12.21
CA ALA A 110 -7.09 -2.38 13.35
C ALA A 110 -7.82 -1.17 13.92
N GLY A 111 -9.03 -1.38 14.42
CA GLY A 111 -9.91 -0.34 14.92
C GLY A 111 -10.49 -0.64 16.30
N PHE A 112 -11.65 -0.06 16.56
CA PHE A 112 -12.34 -0.20 17.84
C PHE A 112 -12.59 -1.66 18.19
N GLY A 113 -12.19 -2.05 19.42
CA GLY A 113 -12.40 -3.41 19.95
C GLY A 113 -11.27 -4.39 19.66
N GLU A 114 -10.27 -4.05 18.84
CA GLU A 114 -9.13 -4.90 18.53
C GLU A 114 -8.12 -5.03 19.69
N SER A 115 -8.05 -4.05 20.56
CA SER A 115 -7.22 -4.11 21.77
C SER A 115 -8.07 -4.05 23.01
N SER A 116 -7.69 -4.84 24.01
CA SER A 116 -8.40 -4.93 25.30
C SER A 116 -7.65 -4.27 26.45
N THR A 117 -6.37 -3.89 26.31
CA THR A 117 -5.54 -3.46 27.45
C THR A 117 -4.70 -2.22 27.17
N ASP A 118 -3.60 -2.37 26.43
CA ASP A 118 -2.52 -1.38 26.43
C ASP A 118 -2.50 -0.48 25.19
N LEU A 119 -3.14 -0.91 24.12
CA LEU A 119 -3.06 -0.25 22.82
C LEU A 119 -4.39 0.34 22.40
N VAL A 120 -4.34 1.50 21.74
CA VAL A 120 -5.49 2.13 21.11
C VAL A 120 -5.31 2.06 19.60
N PHE A 121 -6.33 1.57 18.90
CA PHE A 121 -6.37 1.52 17.44
C PHE A 121 -7.43 2.47 16.90
N ALA A 122 -7.07 3.25 15.89
CA ALA A 122 -7.95 4.29 15.35
C ALA A 122 -8.83 3.83 14.19
N GLY A 123 -8.57 2.66 13.60
CA GLY A 123 -9.28 2.16 12.42
C GLY A 123 -8.95 2.95 11.15
N ASN A 124 -7.67 3.28 10.95
CA ASN A 124 -7.24 4.00 9.75
C ASN A 124 -7.47 3.16 8.49
N GLY A 125 -8.24 3.69 7.55
CA GLY A 125 -8.39 3.17 6.20
C GLY A 125 -8.04 4.25 5.19
N LEU A 126 -7.12 3.98 4.27
CA LEU A 126 -6.63 4.95 3.30
C LEU A 126 -6.58 4.31 1.91
N VAL A 127 -6.98 5.07 0.90
CA VAL A 127 -6.71 4.75 -0.50
C VAL A 127 -5.93 5.92 -1.08
N VAL A 128 -4.73 5.64 -1.57
CA VAL A 128 -3.80 6.64 -2.09
C VAL A 128 -3.34 6.25 -3.48
N GLU A 129 -3.22 7.21 -4.38
CA GLU A 129 -2.72 7.03 -5.74
C GLU A 129 -1.63 8.05 -6.04
N ASN A 130 -0.43 7.59 -6.35
CA ASN A 130 0.70 8.46 -6.68
C ASN A 130 0.84 9.66 -5.73
N GLY A 131 0.76 9.39 -4.41
CA GLY A 131 0.88 10.39 -3.35
C GLY A 131 -0.38 11.21 -3.04
N SER A 132 -1.45 11.07 -3.81
CA SER A 132 -2.73 11.74 -3.58
C SER A 132 -3.68 10.87 -2.78
N ILE A 133 -4.19 11.36 -1.66
CA ILE A 133 -5.22 10.65 -0.89
C ILE A 133 -6.53 10.73 -1.68
N LEU A 134 -7.08 9.59 -2.05
CA LEU A 134 -8.35 9.47 -2.75
C LEU A 134 -9.52 9.29 -1.79
N ALA A 135 -9.31 8.54 -0.72
CA ALA A 135 -10.32 8.31 0.30
C ALA A 135 -9.67 7.98 1.65
N GLU A 136 -10.34 8.35 2.72
CA GLU A 136 -9.91 8.14 4.10
C GLU A 136 -11.11 7.79 4.98
N SER A 137 -10.94 6.81 5.90
CA SER A 137 -11.96 6.47 6.89
C SER A 137 -11.98 7.48 8.04
N LYS A 138 -13.13 7.57 8.72
CA LYS A 138 -13.20 8.30 9.98
C LYS A 138 -12.50 7.52 11.09
N ARG A 139 -11.53 8.12 11.72
CA ARG A 139 -10.82 7.52 12.86
C ARG A 139 -11.71 7.40 14.11
N PHE A 140 -11.39 6.46 14.98
CA PHE A 140 -12.07 6.21 16.25
C PHE A 140 -13.57 5.95 16.11
N SER A 141 -13.98 5.35 14.99
CA SER A 141 -15.36 4.93 14.81
C SER A 141 -15.62 3.63 15.56
N SER A 142 -16.70 3.57 16.32
CA SER A 142 -17.20 2.34 16.97
C SER A 142 -18.01 1.45 16.05
N THR A 143 -18.26 1.89 14.81
CA THR A 143 -19.02 1.15 13.79
C THR A 143 -18.12 0.79 12.61
N PRO A 144 -18.34 -0.36 11.96
CA PRO A 144 -17.64 -0.73 10.74
C PRO A 144 -17.74 0.37 9.68
N GLN A 145 -16.67 0.58 8.94
CA GLN A 145 -16.61 1.53 7.84
C GLN A 145 -16.11 0.84 6.58
N LEU A 146 -16.66 1.22 5.45
CA LEU A 146 -16.17 0.84 4.13
C LEU A 146 -15.72 2.11 3.40
N VAL A 147 -14.45 2.12 3.00
CA VAL A 147 -13.86 3.18 2.19
C VAL A 147 -13.65 2.65 0.78
N VAL A 148 -14.22 3.33 -0.20
CA VAL A 148 -14.16 2.92 -1.61
C VAL A 148 -13.61 4.06 -2.44
N SER A 149 -12.72 3.74 -3.38
CA SER A 149 -12.21 4.68 -4.37
C SER A 149 -11.81 3.97 -5.65
N GLU A 150 -11.45 4.73 -6.67
CA GLU A 150 -11.03 4.25 -7.98
C GLU A 150 -9.55 4.60 -8.19
N ILE A 151 -8.75 3.62 -8.57
CA ILE A 151 -7.32 3.79 -8.88
C ILE A 151 -7.14 3.66 -10.40
N ASP A 152 -6.51 4.65 -11.03
CA ASP A 152 -6.20 4.65 -12.45
C ASP A 152 -4.87 3.94 -12.72
N VAL A 153 -4.94 2.63 -12.89
CA VAL A 153 -3.77 1.77 -13.11
C VAL A 153 -3.06 2.10 -14.44
N GLU A 154 -3.80 2.45 -15.48
CA GLU A 154 -3.19 2.79 -16.78
C GLU A 154 -2.39 4.09 -16.70
N ARG A 155 -2.89 5.07 -15.97
CA ARG A 155 -2.15 6.29 -15.68
C ARG A 155 -0.87 6.01 -14.91
N LEU A 156 -0.94 5.23 -13.84
CA LEU A 156 0.23 4.84 -13.05
C LEU A 156 1.31 4.17 -13.91
N ARG A 157 0.91 3.24 -14.77
CA ARG A 157 1.82 2.56 -15.71
C ARG A 157 2.41 3.52 -16.75
N THR A 158 1.64 4.49 -17.19
CA THR A 158 2.11 5.51 -18.13
C THR A 158 3.15 6.41 -17.48
N GLU A 159 2.91 6.88 -16.26
CA GLU A 159 3.87 7.67 -15.48
C GLU A 159 5.18 6.91 -15.26
N ARG A 160 5.12 5.62 -14.90
CA ARG A 160 6.30 4.76 -14.75
C ARG A 160 7.10 4.62 -16.04
N ARG A 161 6.43 4.51 -17.19
CA ARG A 161 7.11 4.42 -18.50
C ARG A 161 7.85 5.68 -18.88
N VAL A 162 7.29 6.84 -18.54
CA VAL A 162 7.92 8.14 -18.79
C VAL A 162 9.09 8.38 -17.82
N MET A 163 8.99 7.90 -16.59
CA MET A 163 10.04 8.03 -15.57
C MET A 163 11.18 7.01 -15.81
N THR A 164 12.16 7.35 -16.63
CA THR A 164 13.27 6.44 -16.98
C THR A 164 14.10 5.97 -15.79
N SER A 165 14.17 6.75 -14.71
CA SER A 165 14.83 6.38 -13.46
C SER A 165 14.11 5.26 -12.71
N PHE A 166 12.80 5.11 -12.90
CA PHE A 166 12.02 4.06 -12.26
C PHE A 166 12.51 2.66 -12.69
N ALA A 167 12.63 2.43 -14.00
CA ALA A 167 13.12 1.16 -14.54
C ALA A 167 14.55 0.82 -14.13
N LYS A 168 15.41 1.85 -13.94
CA LYS A 168 16.81 1.65 -13.55
C LYS A 168 16.97 1.17 -12.10
N GLY A 169 15.97 1.35 -11.26
CA GLY A 169 15.96 0.86 -9.87
C GLY A 169 15.79 -0.66 -9.75
N ALA A 170 15.27 -1.32 -10.78
CA ALA A 170 14.97 -2.75 -10.76
C ALA A 170 16.21 -3.69 -10.69
N TRP A 171 17.40 -3.16 -10.87
CA TRP A 171 18.66 -3.94 -10.97
C TRP A 171 19.13 -4.57 -9.65
N ALA A 172 18.59 -4.19 -8.51
CA ALA A 172 19.19 -4.46 -7.21
C ALA A 172 18.60 -5.68 -6.47
N HIS A 173 17.65 -6.43 -7.05
CA HIS A 173 16.81 -7.33 -6.24
C HIS A 173 16.81 -8.76 -6.75
N GLY A 174 17.32 -9.63 -5.90
CA GLY A 174 17.80 -10.96 -6.19
C GLY A 174 16.79 -12.10 -6.32
N ARG A 175 15.48 -11.86 -6.34
CA ARG A 175 14.47 -12.88 -6.66
C ARG A 175 13.35 -12.28 -7.51
N ASP A 176 13.02 -12.95 -8.59
CA ASP A 176 11.85 -12.62 -9.40
C ASP A 176 10.57 -12.96 -8.64
N ALA A 177 9.56 -12.09 -8.71
CA ALA A 177 8.27 -12.35 -8.12
C ALA A 177 7.56 -13.51 -8.81
N ARG A 178 6.82 -14.29 -8.02
CA ARG A 178 5.92 -15.33 -8.51
C ARG A 178 4.53 -14.74 -8.66
N PHE A 179 3.99 -14.80 -9.88
CA PHE A 179 2.66 -14.29 -10.18
C PHE A 179 1.61 -15.37 -9.90
N ILE A 180 0.67 -15.03 -9.05
CA ILE A 180 -0.42 -15.90 -8.62
C ILE A 180 -1.70 -15.40 -9.28
N PRO A 181 -2.25 -16.11 -10.26
CA PRO A 181 -3.50 -15.69 -10.90
C PRO A 181 -4.67 -15.90 -9.94
N PHE A 182 -5.59 -14.94 -9.93
CA PHE A 182 -6.88 -15.07 -9.26
C PHE A 182 -7.98 -14.46 -10.13
N VAL A 183 -9.21 -14.88 -9.93
CA VAL A 183 -10.33 -14.45 -10.74
C VAL A 183 -11.17 -13.43 -9.98
N LEU A 184 -11.18 -12.18 -10.46
CA LEU A 184 -12.22 -11.23 -10.14
C LEU A 184 -13.21 -11.19 -11.32
N THR A 185 -14.49 -10.96 -11.01
CA THR A 185 -15.50 -10.74 -12.04
C THR A 185 -15.09 -9.53 -12.89
N ASP A 186 -14.90 -9.74 -14.18
CA ASP A 186 -14.56 -8.68 -15.10
C ASP A 186 -15.81 -7.82 -15.34
N ILE A 187 -15.90 -6.72 -14.59
CA ILE A 187 -16.93 -5.71 -14.77
C ILE A 187 -16.24 -4.53 -15.44
N PRO A 188 -16.69 -4.08 -16.64
CA PRO A 188 -16.15 -2.90 -17.27
C PRO A 188 -16.32 -1.70 -16.34
N LEU A 189 -15.25 -1.28 -15.70
CA LEU A 189 -15.24 -0.12 -14.82
C LEU A 189 -14.96 1.13 -15.64
N ARG A 190 -15.78 2.16 -15.44
CA ARG A 190 -15.51 3.51 -15.91
C ARG A 190 -15.04 4.33 -14.73
N LEU A 191 -13.90 4.99 -14.88
CA LEU A 191 -13.45 5.98 -13.91
C LEU A 191 -14.51 7.10 -13.81
N THR A 192 -15.07 7.27 -12.61
CA THR A 192 -16.12 8.27 -12.35
C THR A 192 -15.57 9.50 -11.63
N ARG A 193 -14.42 9.37 -10.97
CA ARG A 193 -13.77 10.49 -10.29
C ARG A 193 -13.12 11.46 -11.28
N LYS A 194 -13.04 12.71 -10.90
CA LYS A 194 -12.28 13.71 -11.67
C LYS A 194 -10.79 13.46 -11.49
N VAL A 195 -10.08 13.38 -12.60
CA VAL A 195 -8.61 13.29 -12.64
C VAL A 195 -8.06 14.63 -13.11
N GLY A 196 -7.09 15.18 -12.38
CA GLY A 196 -6.39 16.39 -12.80
C GLY A 196 -5.64 16.15 -14.11
N ALA A 197 -5.79 17.04 -15.09
CA ALA A 197 -5.15 16.92 -16.39
C ALA A 197 -3.62 17.01 -16.31
N PHE A 198 -3.13 17.76 -15.34
CA PHE A 198 -1.70 18.01 -15.17
C PHE A 198 -1.28 17.69 -13.73
N PRO A 199 -0.23 16.87 -13.54
CA PRO A 199 0.38 16.70 -12.23
C PRO A 199 0.97 18.02 -11.76
N PHE A 200 0.95 18.26 -10.47
CA PHE A 200 1.49 19.45 -9.81
C PHE A 200 0.79 20.78 -10.12
N VAL A 201 -0.26 20.79 -10.94
CA VAL A 201 -1.06 21.99 -11.21
C VAL A 201 -2.28 21.98 -10.31
N PRO A 202 -2.43 22.96 -9.39
CA PRO A 202 -3.62 23.06 -8.55
C PRO A 202 -4.88 23.22 -9.41
N SER A 203 -5.94 22.50 -9.05
CA SER A 203 -7.26 22.64 -9.70
C SER A 203 -8.02 23.89 -9.25
N ASP A 204 -7.66 24.45 -8.11
CA ASP A 204 -8.18 25.70 -7.59
C ASP A 204 -7.45 26.87 -8.23
N SER A 205 -8.21 27.75 -8.87
CA SER A 205 -7.65 28.89 -9.62
C SER A 205 -6.98 29.94 -8.72
N PHE A 206 -7.43 30.10 -7.48
CA PHE A 206 -6.82 31.02 -6.53
C PHE A 206 -5.44 30.50 -6.12
N VAL A 207 -5.38 29.23 -5.71
CA VAL A 207 -4.11 28.56 -5.36
C VAL A 207 -3.15 28.54 -6.55
N LEU A 208 -3.65 28.28 -7.75
CA LEU A 208 -2.84 28.33 -8.97
C LEU A 208 -2.21 29.69 -9.18
N ASN A 209 -3.01 30.77 -9.06
CA ASN A 209 -2.53 32.12 -9.24
C ASN A 209 -1.51 32.55 -8.17
N GLU A 210 -1.75 32.16 -6.90
CA GLU A 210 -0.75 32.40 -5.84
C GLU A 210 0.58 31.69 -6.15
N ARG A 211 0.54 30.41 -6.53
CA ARG A 211 1.76 29.67 -6.86
C ARG A 211 2.47 30.20 -8.11
N CYS A 212 1.73 30.65 -9.11
CA CYS A 212 2.33 31.33 -10.26
C CYS A 212 2.99 32.66 -9.91
N ALA A 213 2.50 33.38 -8.90
CA ALA A 213 3.09 34.63 -8.43
C ALA A 213 4.33 34.39 -7.55
N GLU A 214 4.53 33.19 -6.99
CA GLU A 214 5.70 32.83 -6.19
C GLU A 214 6.91 32.44 -7.06
N ILE A 215 6.72 32.06 -8.32
CA ILE A 215 7.74 31.61 -9.27
C ILE A 215 8.30 32.85 -10.06
#